data_37396a2c200e772734aef38d05c1ed5c
#
_entry.id   37396a2c200e772734aef38d05c1ed5c
#
_cell.length_a   1.000
_cell.length_b   1.000
_cell.length_c   1.000
_cell.angle_alpha   90.00
_cell.angle_beta   90.00
_cell.angle_gamma   90.00
#
_symmetry.space_group_name_H-M   'P 1'
#
loop_
_entity.id
_entity.type
_entity.pdbx_description
1 polymer ?
#
loop_
_entity_poly.entity_id
_entity_poly.type
_entity_poly.pdbx_seq_one_letter_code
_entity_poly.pdbx_strand_id
1 'polypeptide(L)'
;VYWCNTNDESAALKKLDSGATEILGSMSIEKKEEILIAFAKGEIDRLITKASMTSMGLNWQHCNHTVYFPTWSYEQYYQAIRRFWRFGQKNNVVVDLVISDGQERVMDALQQKTQKAIQLYDNLVKNANRDFTQLTKEFNQKAKLPEFLK
;
A
#
# COMPACT_ATOMS: atom_id res chain seq x y z
N VAL A 1 -4.04 -12.16 -1.99
CA VAL A 1 -3.82 -12.02 -0.53
C VAL A 1 -5.13 -11.69 0.15
N TYR A 2 -5.36 -12.28 1.32
CA TYR A 2 -6.49 -11.98 2.20
C TYR A 2 -5.97 -11.20 3.40
N TRP A 3 -6.41 -9.94 3.55
CA TRP A 3 -6.09 -9.08 4.68
C TRP A 3 -7.22 -9.10 5.69
N CYS A 4 -7.01 -9.75 6.82
CA CYS A 4 -7.96 -9.79 7.93
C CYS A 4 -7.47 -8.95 9.13
N ASN A 5 -8.35 -8.72 10.09
CA ASN A 5 -8.05 -7.95 11.30
C ASN A 5 -8.07 -8.81 12.55
N THR A 6 -9.00 -9.76 12.61
CA THR A 6 -9.22 -10.64 13.75
C THR A 6 -8.74 -12.07 13.48
N ASN A 7 -8.61 -12.86 14.54
CA ASN A 7 -8.30 -14.29 14.40
C ASN A 7 -9.49 -15.07 13.85
N ASP A 8 -10.72 -14.63 14.18
CA ASP A 8 -11.94 -15.27 13.71
C ASP A 8 -12.12 -15.10 12.20
N GLU A 9 -11.85 -13.91 11.67
CA GLU A 9 -11.81 -13.65 10.22
C GLU A 9 -10.76 -14.55 9.55
N SER A 10 -9.56 -14.64 10.12
CA SER A 10 -8.48 -15.47 9.59
C SER A 10 -8.89 -16.94 9.56
N ALA A 11 -9.45 -17.46 10.65
CA ALA A 11 -9.92 -18.83 10.75
C ALA A 11 -11.08 -19.13 9.77
N ALA A 12 -12.01 -18.17 9.58
CA ALA A 12 -13.09 -18.29 8.61
C ALA A 12 -12.55 -18.36 7.17
N LEU A 13 -11.62 -17.47 6.82
CA LEU A 13 -10.94 -17.47 5.52
C LEU A 13 -10.19 -18.79 5.27
N LYS A 14 -9.49 -19.32 6.28
CA LYS A 14 -8.79 -20.59 6.17
C LYS A 14 -9.73 -21.77 5.98
N LYS A 15 -10.95 -21.74 6.54
CA LYS A 15 -11.99 -22.74 6.27
C LYS A 15 -12.53 -22.65 4.85
N LEU A 16 -12.72 -21.44 4.33
CA LEU A 16 -13.20 -21.20 2.97
C LEU A 16 -12.14 -21.55 1.91
N ASP A 17 -10.89 -21.22 2.19
CA ASP A 17 -9.74 -21.50 1.33
C ASP A 17 -8.68 -22.30 2.09
N SER A 18 -8.86 -23.62 2.14
CA SER A 18 -7.93 -24.52 2.82
C SER A 18 -6.53 -24.54 2.21
N GLY A 19 -6.39 -24.17 0.94
CA GLY A 19 -5.11 -24.07 0.23
C GLY A 19 -4.31 -22.80 0.53
N ALA A 20 -4.92 -21.76 1.13
CA ALA A 20 -4.21 -20.55 1.48
C ALA A 20 -3.29 -20.78 2.69
N THR A 21 -2.09 -20.20 2.66
CA THR A 21 -1.17 -20.20 3.80
C THR A 21 -1.54 -19.09 4.76
N GLU A 22 -1.66 -19.40 6.05
CA GLU A 22 -2.06 -18.46 7.09
C GLU A 22 -0.85 -18.05 7.94
N ILE A 23 -0.74 -16.75 8.24
CA ILE A 23 0.20 -16.21 9.22
C ILE A 23 -0.54 -15.87 10.52
N LEU A 24 -0.22 -16.59 11.59
CA LEU A 24 -0.78 -16.39 12.91
C LEU A 24 0.12 -15.49 13.77
N GLY A 25 -0.49 -14.70 14.65
CA GLY A 25 0.24 -13.89 15.62
C GLY A 25 1.16 -14.69 16.55
N SER A 26 0.76 -15.93 16.88
CA SER A 26 1.50 -16.86 17.74
C SER A 26 2.71 -17.53 17.10
N MET A 27 2.89 -17.42 15.79
CA MET A 27 4.07 -17.97 15.11
C MET A 27 5.33 -17.20 15.49
N SER A 28 6.48 -17.89 15.49
CA SER A 28 7.79 -17.23 15.68
C SER A 28 8.06 -16.22 14.55
N ILE A 29 8.94 -15.27 14.82
CA ILE A 29 9.31 -14.24 13.84
C ILE A 29 9.92 -14.89 12.60
N GLU A 30 10.83 -15.84 12.82
CA GLU A 30 11.53 -16.57 11.74
C GLU A 30 10.54 -17.28 10.81
N LYS A 31 9.52 -17.93 11.37
CA LYS A 31 8.52 -18.62 10.58
C LYS A 31 7.62 -17.67 9.78
N LYS A 32 7.29 -16.52 10.36
CA LYS A 32 6.57 -15.47 9.63
C LYS A 32 7.39 -14.94 8.46
N GLU A 33 8.67 -14.67 8.68
CA GLU A 33 9.60 -14.22 7.65
C GLU A 33 9.74 -15.23 6.52
N GLU A 34 9.91 -16.51 6.85
CA GLU A 34 9.98 -17.60 5.88
C GLU A 34 8.76 -17.62 4.95
N ILE A 35 7.54 -17.58 5.52
CA ILE A 35 6.30 -17.56 4.77
C ILE A 35 6.19 -16.32 3.90
N LEU A 36 6.52 -15.14 4.42
CA LEU A 36 6.46 -13.88 3.69
C LEU A 36 7.45 -13.83 2.53
N ILE A 37 8.65 -14.38 2.72
CA ILE A 37 9.66 -14.50 1.67
C ILE A 37 9.22 -15.51 0.61
N ALA A 38 8.71 -16.67 1.01
CA ALA A 38 8.19 -17.69 0.10
C ALA A 38 7.03 -17.13 -0.76
N PHE A 39 6.13 -16.36 -0.15
CA PHE A 39 5.08 -15.66 -0.89
C PHE A 39 5.66 -14.62 -1.86
N ALA A 40 6.64 -13.83 -1.44
CA ALA A 40 7.28 -12.83 -2.31
C ALA A 40 8.01 -13.44 -3.51
N LYS A 41 8.49 -14.68 -3.37
CA LYS A 41 9.10 -15.47 -4.45
C LYS A 41 8.08 -16.17 -5.36
N GLY A 42 6.79 -16.16 -5.00
CA GLY A 42 5.74 -16.87 -5.72
C GLY A 42 5.70 -18.38 -5.46
N GLU A 43 6.34 -18.84 -4.38
CA GLU A 43 6.30 -20.25 -3.92
C GLU A 43 4.98 -20.58 -3.20
N ILE A 44 4.27 -19.54 -2.74
CA ILE A 44 2.94 -19.61 -2.10
C ILE A 44 1.98 -18.76 -2.94
N ASP A 45 0.89 -19.36 -3.40
CA ASP A 45 -0.08 -18.71 -4.27
C ASP A 45 -1.04 -17.80 -3.50
N ARG A 46 -1.43 -18.20 -2.30
CA ARG A 46 -2.48 -17.52 -1.51
C ARG A 46 -2.07 -17.38 -0.06
N LEU A 47 -2.17 -16.16 0.44
CA LEU A 47 -1.73 -15.79 1.78
C LEU A 47 -2.87 -15.14 2.57
N ILE A 48 -3.10 -15.60 3.81
CA ILE A 48 -3.97 -14.97 4.79
C ILE A 48 -3.09 -14.31 5.84
N THR A 49 -3.22 -13.01 6.02
CA THR A 49 -2.39 -12.26 6.97
C THR A 49 -3.08 -11.01 7.48
N LYS A 50 -2.52 -10.37 8.50
CA LYS A 50 -2.97 -9.08 9.01
C LYS A 50 -2.03 -7.97 8.55
N ALA A 51 -2.58 -6.80 8.22
CA ALA A 51 -1.78 -5.64 7.82
C ALA A 51 -0.75 -5.25 8.89
N SER A 52 -1.09 -5.41 10.17
CA SER A 52 -0.20 -5.15 11.30
C SER A 52 0.98 -6.11 11.42
N MET A 53 0.89 -7.31 10.86
CA MET A 53 1.95 -8.33 10.93
C MET A 53 2.95 -8.27 9.77
N THR A 54 2.72 -7.41 8.79
CA THR A 54 3.56 -7.30 7.60
C THR A 54 4.38 -6.02 7.59
N SER A 55 5.03 -5.68 8.71
CA SER A 55 5.88 -4.49 8.84
C SER A 55 7.08 -4.48 7.88
N MET A 56 7.53 -5.65 7.43
CA MET A 56 8.60 -5.75 6.44
C MET A 56 8.15 -5.24 5.06
N GLY A 57 8.96 -4.37 4.48
CA GLY A 57 8.71 -3.71 3.19
C GLY A 57 8.80 -4.62 1.97
N LEU A 58 8.33 -5.84 2.05
CA LEU A 58 8.37 -6.84 0.97
C LEU A 58 7.59 -6.38 -0.25
N ASN A 59 8.07 -6.76 -1.40
CA ASN A 59 7.48 -6.48 -2.69
C ASN A 59 6.67 -7.69 -3.17
N TRP A 60 5.38 -7.47 -3.48
CA TRP A 60 4.46 -8.52 -3.92
C TRP A 60 3.87 -8.23 -5.30
N GLN A 61 4.66 -7.69 -6.19
CA GLN A 61 4.25 -7.34 -7.56
C GLN A 61 3.86 -8.54 -8.43
N HIS A 62 4.21 -9.77 -8.03
CA HIS A 62 3.75 -11.00 -8.68
C HIS A 62 2.25 -11.23 -8.48
N CYS A 63 1.68 -10.63 -7.44
CA CYS A 63 0.26 -10.68 -7.11
C CYS A 63 -0.40 -9.34 -7.43
N ASN A 64 -1.56 -9.37 -8.08
CA ASN A 64 -2.32 -8.17 -8.44
C ASN A 64 -3.76 -8.19 -7.94
N HIS A 65 -4.15 -9.22 -7.18
CA HIS A 65 -5.50 -9.35 -6.61
C HIS A 65 -5.44 -9.55 -5.11
N THR A 66 -6.22 -8.79 -4.37
CA THR A 66 -6.26 -8.87 -2.92
C THR A 66 -7.67 -8.61 -2.38
N VAL A 67 -7.98 -9.30 -1.29
CA VAL A 67 -9.23 -9.11 -0.53
C VAL A 67 -8.86 -8.41 0.77
N TYR A 68 -9.56 -7.35 1.12
CA TYR A 68 -9.27 -6.54 2.28
C TYR A 68 -10.52 -6.34 3.15
N PHE A 69 -10.39 -6.67 4.42
CA PHE A 69 -11.38 -6.37 5.45
C PHE A 69 -11.04 -4.99 6.03
N PRO A 70 -11.84 -3.96 5.74
CA PRO A 70 -11.47 -2.58 6.07
C PRO A 70 -11.50 -2.29 7.56
N THR A 71 -10.57 -1.44 7.98
CA THR A 71 -10.51 -0.82 9.31
C THR A 71 -10.63 0.69 9.19
N TRP A 72 -10.71 1.39 10.32
CA TRP A 72 -10.67 2.86 10.35
C TRP A 72 -9.31 3.45 9.96
N SER A 73 -8.27 2.61 9.82
CA SER A 73 -6.91 3.04 9.49
C SER A 73 -6.67 3.08 7.98
N TYR A 74 -6.71 4.29 7.43
CA TYR A 74 -6.30 4.52 6.05
C TYR A 74 -4.82 4.15 5.82
N GLU A 75 -3.96 4.37 6.80
CA GLU A 75 -2.54 4.03 6.72
C GLU A 75 -2.34 2.53 6.51
N GLN A 76 -3.00 1.69 7.29
CA GLN A 76 -2.93 0.22 7.13
C GLN A 76 -3.42 -0.23 5.76
N TYR A 77 -4.54 0.33 5.29
CA TYR A 77 -5.06 0.08 3.95
C TYR A 77 -4.04 0.48 2.87
N TYR A 78 -3.54 1.71 2.93
CA TYR A 78 -2.57 2.22 1.98
C TYR A 78 -1.29 1.39 1.96
N GLN A 79 -0.73 1.04 3.11
CA GLN A 79 0.46 0.21 3.25
C GLN A 79 0.26 -1.20 2.67
N ALA A 80 -0.92 -1.80 2.89
CA ALA A 80 -1.27 -3.10 2.33
C ALA A 80 -1.30 -3.05 0.79
N ILE A 81 -1.98 -2.06 0.21
CA ILE A 81 -2.12 -1.93 -1.25
C ILE A 81 -0.79 -1.59 -1.92
N ARG A 82 0.05 -0.76 -1.30
CA ARG A 82 1.38 -0.39 -1.83
C ARG A 82 2.36 -1.56 -1.94
N ARG A 83 2.06 -2.73 -1.42
CA ARG A 83 2.86 -3.95 -1.64
C ARG A 83 2.68 -4.51 -3.04
N PHE A 84 1.52 -4.32 -3.62
CA PHE A 84 1.14 -4.76 -4.96
C PHE A 84 1.31 -3.64 -5.98
N TRP A 85 0.83 -2.45 -5.64
CA TRP A 85 0.86 -1.28 -6.50
C TRP A 85 2.17 -0.51 -6.33
N ARG A 86 3.20 -0.97 -7.03
CA ARG A 86 4.54 -0.38 -7.05
C ARG A 86 5.04 -0.24 -8.48
N PHE A 87 6.12 0.56 -8.63
CA PHE A 87 6.81 0.65 -9.91
C PHE A 87 7.23 -0.75 -10.39
N GLY A 88 6.86 -1.08 -11.64
CA GLY A 88 7.10 -2.40 -12.23
C GLY A 88 5.91 -3.37 -12.16
N GLN A 89 4.78 -3.02 -11.51
CA GLN A 89 3.55 -3.79 -11.63
C GLN A 89 2.99 -3.67 -13.06
N LYS A 90 2.79 -4.81 -13.72
CA LYS A 90 2.35 -4.87 -15.13
C LYS A 90 0.83 -4.98 -15.27
N ASN A 91 0.16 -5.41 -14.21
CA ASN A 91 -1.28 -5.68 -14.20
C ASN A 91 -2.02 -4.66 -13.34
N ASN A 92 -3.29 -4.43 -13.63
CA ASN A 92 -4.15 -3.66 -12.75
C ASN A 92 -4.28 -4.37 -11.40
N VAL A 93 -4.09 -3.63 -10.32
CA VAL A 93 -4.30 -4.14 -8.97
C VAL A 93 -5.78 -4.06 -8.64
N VAL A 94 -6.38 -5.22 -8.36
CA VAL A 94 -7.78 -5.36 -7.95
C VAL A 94 -7.84 -5.56 -6.44
N VAL A 95 -8.68 -4.77 -5.79
CA VAL A 95 -8.90 -4.83 -4.34
C VAL A 95 -10.38 -5.05 -4.07
N ASP A 96 -10.73 -6.25 -3.60
CA ASP A 96 -12.08 -6.54 -3.13
C ASP A 96 -12.20 -6.12 -1.66
N LEU A 97 -13.12 -5.23 -1.37
CA LEU A 97 -13.42 -4.79 -0.01
C LEU A 97 -14.59 -5.60 0.54
N VAL A 98 -14.35 -6.35 1.59
CA VAL A 98 -15.37 -7.15 2.28
C VAL A 98 -15.88 -6.37 3.48
N ILE A 99 -17.13 -5.92 3.40
CA ILE A 99 -17.81 -5.19 4.47
C ILE A 99 -19.03 -5.98 4.96
N SER A 100 -19.29 -5.94 6.26
CA SER A 100 -20.54 -6.41 6.83
C SER A 100 -21.54 -5.26 6.96
N ASP A 101 -22.82 -5.63 7.13
CA ASP A 101 -23.87 -4.66 7.42
C ASP A 101 -23.48 -3.80 8.63
N GLY A 102 -23.57 -2.49 8.49
CA GLY A 102 -23.17 -1.52 9.50
C GLY A 102 -21.72 -1.01 9.41
N GLN A 103 -20.89 -1.57 8.55
CA GLN A 103 -19.52 -1.06 8.29
C GLN A 103 -19.45 0.01 7.18
N GLU A 104 -20.58 0.45 6.65
CA GLU A 104 -20.67 1.51 5.63
C GLU A 104 -19.93 2.78 6.05
N ARG A 105 -20.04 3.17 7.34
CA ARG A 105 -19.32 4.33 7.90
C ARG A 105 -17.79 4.18 7.84
N VAL A 106 -17.27 2.96 7.93
CA VAL A 106 -15.84 2.68 7.80
C VAL A 106 -15.41 2.95 6.37
N MET A 107 -16.21 2.51 5.39
CA MET A 107 -15.98 2.75 3.97
C MET A 107 -16.02 4.24 3.63
N ASP A 108 -17.02 4.96 4.10
CA ASP A 108 -17.11 6.41 3.89
C ASP A 108 -15.89 7.14 4.46
N ALA A 109 -15.46 6.76 5.66
CA ALA A 109 -14.28 7.34 6.29
C ALA A 109 -12.99 7.04 5.50
N LEU A 110 -12.84 5.82 4.97
CA LEU A 110 -11.70 5.45 4.13
C LEU A 110 -11.70 6.23 2.81
N GLN A 111 -12.86 6.34 2.15
CA GLN A 111 -12.99 7.09 0.92
C GLN A 111 -12.65 8.57 1.11
N GLN A 112 -13.18 9.19 2.18
CA GLN A 112 -12.87 10.59 2.50
C GLN A 112 -11.38 10.81 2.78
N LYS A 113 -10.74 9.89 3.52
CA LYS A 113 -9.30 9.95 3.80
C LYS A 113 -8.48 9.76 2.52
N THR A 114 -8.90 8.87 1.63
CA THR A 114 -8.26 8.66 0.32
C THR A 114 -8.31 9.94 -0.51
N GLN A 115 -9.48 10.57 -0.62
CA GLN A 115 -9.64 11.81 -1.38
C GLN A 115 -8.78 12.94 -0.80
N LYS A 116 -8.77 13.10 0.53
CA LYS A 116 -7.92 14.10 1.19
C LYS A 116 -6.43 13.85 0.94
N ALA A 117 -5.98 12.60 0.95
CA ALA A 117 -4.59 12.26 0.67
C ALA A 117 -4.20 12.59 -0.78
N ILE A 118 -5.08 12.30 -1.74
CA ILE A 118 -4.87 12.66 -3.16
C ILE A 118 -4.80 14.19 -3.32
N GLN A 119 -5.75 14.93 -2.74
CA GLN A 119 -5.74 16.40 -2.79
C GLN A 119 -4.48 17.01 -2.17
N LEU A 120 -4.04 16.47 -1.03
CA LEU A 120 -2.81 16.91 -0.38
C LEU A 120 -1.59 16.67 -1.29
N TYR A 121 -1.50 15.49 -1.89
CA TYR A 121 -0.43 15.15 -2.82
C TYR A 121 -0.41 16.09 -4.03
N ASP A 122 -1.56 16.33 -4.67
CA ASP A 122 -1.70 17.24 -5.80
C ASP A 122 -1.27 18.67 -5.44
N ASN A 123 -1.65 19.14 -4.25
CA ASN A 123 -1.26 20.45 -3.76
C ASN A 123 0.25 20.55 -3.50
N LEU A 124 0.85 19.51 -2.92
CA LEU A 124 2.30 19.45 -2.70
C LEU A 124 3.06 19.47 -4.03
N VAL A 125 2.63 18.68 -5.02
CA VAL A 125 3.26 18.66 -6.35
C VAL A 125 3.12 20.02 -7.05
N LYS A 126 1.95 20.65 -6.98
CA LYS A 126 1.72 21.98 -7.56
C LYS A 126 2.61 23.06 -6.91
N ASN A 127 2.73 23.02 -5.58
CA ASN A 127 3.56 23.98 -4.84
C ASN A 127 5.05 23.75 -5.12
N ALA A 128 5.52 22.49 -5.09
CA ALA A 128 6.90 22.15 -5.43
C ALA A 128 7.27 22.60 -6.85
N ASN A 129 6.39 22.41 -7.82
CA ASN A 129 6.61 22.85 -9.19
C ASN A 129 6.64 24.40 -9.31
N ARG A 130 5.84 25.11 -8.53
CA ARG A 130 5.86 26.59 -8.47
C ARG A 130 7.20 27.09 -7.93
N ASP A 131 7.66 26.52 -6.81
CA ASP A 131 8.92 26.91 -6.18
C ASP A 131 10.10 26.61 -7.11
N PHE A 132 10.09 25.47 -7.77
CA PHE A 132 11.13 25.09 -8.74
C PHE A 132 11.17 26.06 -9.92
N THR A 133 10.00 26.44 -10.44
CA THR A 133 9.90 27.42 -11.57
C THR A 133 10.39 28.81 -11.13
N GLN A 134 10.10 29.20 -9.91
CA GLN A 134 10.53 30.50 -9.38
C GLN A 134 12.05 30.52 -9.16
N LEU A 135 12.62 29.50 -8.54
CA LEU A 135 14.06 29.34 -8.36
C LEU A 135 14.82 29.34 -9.69
N THR A 136 14.28 28.64 -10.70
CA THR A 136 14.90 28.60 -12.04
C THR A 136 14.89 29.98 -12.70
N LYS A 137 13.80 30.73 -12.55
CA LYS A 137 13.73 32.11 -13.07
C LYS A 137 14.73 33.04 -12.37
N GLU A 138 14.84 32.96 -11.04
CA GLU A 138 15.79 33.78 -10.26
C GLU A 138 17.24 33.39 -10.60
N PHE A 139 17.53 32.11 -10.78
CA PHE A 139 18.85 31.62 -11.20
C PHE A 139 19.23 32.19 -12.58
N ASN A 140 18.34 32.09 -13.56
CA ASN A 140 18.57 32.59 -14.92
C ASN A 140 18.70 34.14 -14.96
N GLN A 141 18.04 34.86 -14.05
CA GLN A 141 18.20 36.31 -13.94
C GLN A 141 19.55 36.73 -13.32
N LYS A 142 20.10 35.91 -12.41
CA LYS A 142 21.40 36.17 -11.74
C LYS A 142 22.60 35.71 -12.53
N ALA A 143 22.43 34.74 -13.45
CA ALA A 143 23.50 34.24 -14.30
C ALA A 143 23.80 35.15 -15.49
N LYS A 144 24.26 36.36 -15.20
CA LYS A 144 24.88 37.23 -16.24
C LYS A 144 26.32 36.75 -16.46
N LEU A 145 26.65 36.42 -17.71
CA LEU A 145 28.03 36.12 -18.07
C LEU A 145 28.93 37.32 -17.67
N PRO A 146 30.01 37.03 -16.93
CA PRO A 146 31.01 38.08 -16.62
C PRO A 146 31.54 38.70 -17.89
N GLU A 147 31.83 40.01 -17.88
CA GLU A 147 32.27 40.79 -19.06
C GLU A 147 33.56 40.24 -19.69
N PHE A 148 34.40 39.56 -18.90
CA PHE A 148 35.66 38.96 -19.39
C PHE A 148 35.46 37.66 -20.20
N LEU A 149 34.22 37.17 -20.33
CA LEU A 149 33.85 36.00 -21.15
C LEU A 149 33.06 36.42 -22.41
N LYS A 150 32.92 37.71 -22.66
CA LYS A 150 32.42 38.25 -23.92
C LYS A 150 33.60 38.51 -24.87
#